data_113974537bcb997b1b4b57358c6c923d
#
_entry.id   113974537bcb997b1b4b57358c6c923d
#
_cell.length_a   1.000
_cell.length_b   1.000
_cell.length_c   1.000
_cell.angle_alpha   90.00
_cell.angle_beta   90.00
_cell.angle_gamma   90.00
#
_symmetry.space_group_name_H-M   'P 1'
#
loop_
_entity.id
_entity.type
_entity.pdbx_description
1 polymer ?
#
loop_
_entity_poly.entity_id
_entity_poly.type
_entity_poly.pdbx_seq_one_letter_code
_entity_poly.pdbx_strand_id
1 'polypeptide(L)'
;MPYVREARRGVALTTICHEDVAKAFYPDQARSRCFTDSVGIGQYHYLDLHGNDRQGHASLPGDKVISLPFTLPVRALVPMQTDGLILSSKSIGTTHITNAAYRMHPVEWAIGEASGYLAALSIWIKATPRAIATSEALTRKLQGLMTRNGMPIFWFDDVSHNNPDFEAIQVMAAARIVRSESHTDLHFRPDGVVNRAVVATAILKLLKLDPVNPASATLKDVPSDFWAHGTIEALAAQQIVAGVGDGLFAPSQAITCKHLSFLIQKAAPQAYEKAFAATPIDDHLLTRRELSRVLYQVLKHG
;
A
#
# COMPACT_ATOMS: atom_id res chain seq x y z
N MET A 1 5.68 -9.79 -39.31
CA MET A 1 4.59 -9.01 -38.67
C MET A 1 5.23 -7.83 -37.97
N PRO A 2 4.75 -6.59 -38.19
CA PRO A 2 5.31 -5.46 -37.47
C PRO A 2 5.02 -5.59 -35.99
N TYR A 3 6.02 -5.46 -35.14
CA TYR A 3 5.86 -5.43 -33.68
C TYR A 3 5.56 -4.00 -33.24
N VAL A 4 4.34 -3.79 -32.73
CA VAL A 4 3.96 -2.48 -32.15
C VAL A 4 4.44 -2.44 -30.70
N ARG A 5 5.59 -1.84 -30.48
CA ARG A 5 6.22 -1.72 -29.17
C ARG A 5 5.44 -0.78 -28.25
N GLU A 6 4.96 0.32 -28.82
CA GLU A 6 4.18 1.33 -28.11
C GLU A 6 2.95 1.75 -28.91
N ALA A 7 1.86 1.99 -28.22
CA ALA A 7 0.63 2.54 -28.75
C ALA A 7 0.38 3.95 -28.19
N ARG A 8 -0.71 4.58 -28.61
CA ARG A 8 -1.21 5.79 -27.96
C ARG A 8 -1.62 5.47 -26.52
N ARG A 9 -1.24 6.33 -25.60
CA ARG A 9 -1.60 6.24 -24.19
C ARG A 9 -2.77 7.16 -23.90
N GLY A 10 -3.65 6.75 -22.98
CA GLY A 10 -4.74 7.58 -22.54
C GLY A 10 -4.26 8.67 -21.59
N VAL A 11 -4.87 9.82 -21.63
CA VAL A 11 -4.76 10.82 -20.58
C VAL A 11 -5.63 10.36 -19.42
N ALA A 12 -5.01 9.80 -18.40
CA ALA A 12 -5.68 9.20 -17.25
C ALA A 12 -5.70 10.14 -16.05
N LEU A 13 -6.46 9.78 -15.01
CA LEU A 13 -6.50 10.51 -13.73
C LEU A 13 -5.13 10.60 -13.05
N THR A 14 -4.24 9.66 -13.35
CA THR A 14 -2.83 9.68 -12.95
C THR A 14 -1.98 9.25 -14.13
N THR A 15 -0.93 10.02 -14.43
CA THR A 15 0.13 9.62 -15.36
C THR A 15 1.33 9.19 -14.54
N ILE A 16 1.77 7.95 -14.74
CA ILE A 16 2.95 7.41 -14.07
C ILE A 16 4.18 8.00 -14.75
N CYS A 17 4.98 8.73 -14.00
CA CYS A 17 6.18 9.41 -14.43
C CYS A 17 7.45 8.61 -14.06
N HIS A 18 8.59 8.99 -14.61
CA HIS A 18 9.81 8.26 -14.35
C HIS A 18 10.27 8.37 -12.89
N GLU A 19 9.94 9.47 -12.22
CA GLU A 19 10.15 9.67 -10.78
C GLU A 19 9.40 8.66 -9.91
N ASP A 20 8.34 8.06 -10.44
CA ASP A 20 7.57 7.07 -9.70
C ASP A 20 8.23 5.68 -9.68
N VAL A 21 9.21 5.41 -10.57
CA VAL A 21 9.77 4.07 -10.76
C VAL A 21 11.30 4.01 -10.77
N ALA A 22 11.99 5.11 -11.08
CA ALA A 22 13.43 5.10 -11.24
C ALA A 22 14.17 5.07 -9.89
N LYS A 23 15.15 4.17 -9.77
CA LYS A 23 15.96 3.97 -8.56
C LYS A 23 16.62 5.25 -8.05
N ALA A 24 16.98 6.17 -8.95
CA ALA A 24 17.63 7.43 -8.59
C ALA A 24 16.84 8.28 -7.58
N PHE A 25 15.50 8.15 -7.54
CA PHE A 25 14.63 8.83 -6.59
C PHE A 25 14.41 8.04 -5.28
N TYR A 26 14.93 6.83 -5.21
CA TYR A 26 14.77 5.89 -4.07
C TYR A 26 16.11 5.20 -3.77
N PRO A 27 17.20 5.96 -3.49
CA PRO A 27 18.57 5.42 -3.47
C PRO A 27 18.73 4.25 -2.49
N ASP A 28 18.08 4.31 -1.34
CA ASP A 28 18.23 3.33 -0.25
C ASP A 28 16.99 2.45 -0.07
N GLN A 29 16.12 2.41 -1.09
CA GLN A 29 14.88 1.63 -1.01
C GLN A 29 14.91 0.42 -1.94
N ALA A 30 14.26 -0.65 -1.50
CA ALA A 30 14.06 -1.85 -2.31
C ALA A 30 12.88 -1.70 -3.30
N ARG A 31 12.04 -0.68 -3.12
CA ARG A 31 10.86 -0.39 -3.96
C ARG A 31 10.87 1.07 -4.38
N SER A 32 10.26 1.34 -5.52
CA SER A 32 9.90 2.67 -5.94
C SER A 32 8.61 3.15 -5.25
N ARG A 33 7.97 4.19 -5.79
CA ARG A 33 6.73 4.73 -5.23
C ARG A 33 5.64 3.66 -5.10
N CYS A 34 5.16 3.47 -3.88
CA CYS A 34 4.00 2.63 -3.61
C CYS A 34 2.75 3.51 -3.62
N PHE A 35 1.88 3.33 -4.61
CA PHE A 35 0.60 4.04 -4.67
C PHE A 35 -0.40 3.42 -3.70
N THR A 36 -1.14 4.24 -2.96
CA THR A 36 -2.17 3.75 -2.03
C THR A 36 -3.35 3.10 -2.75
N ASP A 37 -3.61 3.52 -3.96
CA ASP A 37 -4.61 2.96 -4.87
C ASP A 37 -4.04 1.88 -5.80
N SER A 38 -2.98 1.18 -5.37
CA SER A 38 -2.36 0.10 -6.14
C SER A 38 -3.34 -1.04 -6.42
N VAL A 39 -3.34 -1.52 -7.65
CA VAL A 39 -4.12 -2.67 -8.15
C VAL A 39 -3.22 -3.67 -8.89
N GLY A 40 -1.92 -3.63 -8.67
CA GLY A 40 -0.98 -4.55 -9.26
C GLY A 40 0.46 -4.15 -8.96
N ILE A 41 1.36 -5.05 -9.26
CA ILE A 41 2.80 -4.88 -9.08
C ILE A 41 3.52 -5.18 -10.39
N GLY A 42 4.72 -4.66 -10.53
CA GLY A 42 5.58 -4.96 -11.65
C GLY A 42 7.04 -4.70 -11.35
N GLN A 43 7.89 -5.27 -12.20
CA GLN A 43 9.32 -5.00 -12.20
C GLN A 43 9.84 -5.10 -13.61
N TYR A 44 10.68 -4.16 -13.97
CA TYR A 44 11.52 -4.21 -15.16
C TYR A 44 12.79 -3.45 -14.85
N HIS A 45 13.93 -4.14 -14.93
CA HIS A 45 15.19 -3.65 -14.37
C HIS A 45 15.69 -2.35 -15.01
N TYR A 46 15.44 -2.17 -16.33
CA TYR A 46 15.87 -0.98 -17.06
C TYR A 46 14.69 -0.33 -17.78
N LEU A 47 14.55 0.99 -17.63
CA LEU A 47 13.72 1.78 -18.52
C LEU A 47 14.50 2.01 -19.81
N ASP A 48 13.99 1.48 -20.89
CA ASP A 48 14.58 1.57 -22.22
C ASP A 48 14.21 2.93 -22.85
N LEU A 49 15.16 3.83 -22.90
CA LEU A 49 14.99 5.13 -23.53
C LEU A 49 15.21 4.98 -25.04
N HIS A 50 14.16 4.65 -25.77
CA HIS A 50 14.21 4.73 -27.24
C HIS A 50 13.95 6.18 -27.66
N GLY A 51 14.87 6.73 -28.44
CA GLY A 51 14.66 8.03 -29.09
C GLY A 51 13.41 8.03 -29.95
N ASN A 52 12.65 9.11 -29.88
CA ASN A 52 11.46 9.32 -30.71
C ASN A 52 11.82 9.95 -32.07
N ASP A 53 13.09 9.99 -32.43
CA ASP A 53 13.49 10.57 -33.70
C ASP A 53 13.11 9.64 -34.86
N ARG A 54 12.71 10.24 -35.96
CA ARG A 54 12.34 9.53 -37.19
C ARG A 54 13.52 8.79 -37.83
N GLN A 55 14.70 8.86 -37.25
CA GLN A 55 15.94 8.28 -37.77
C GLN A 55 16.25 6.91 -37.12
N GLY A 56 15.39 6.42 -36.21
CA GLY A 56 15.50 5.05 -35.70
C GLY A 56 16.71 4.80 -34.80
N HIS A 57 17.25 5.82 -34.16
CA HIS A 57 18.30 5.63 -33.17
C HIS A 57 17.81 4.75 -32.04
N ALA A 58 18.36 3.55 -31.96
CA ALA A 58 18.30 2.74 -30.77
C ALA A 58 18.85 3.55 -29.58
N SER A 59 18.35 3.27 -28.41
CA SER A 59 18.84 3.85 -27.15
C SER A 59 20.36 4.01 -27.17
N LEU A 60 20.85 5.20 -26.87
CA LEU A 60 22.28 5.42 -26.74
C LEU A 60 22.86 4.41 -25.73
N PRO A 61 23.95 3.70 -26.06
CA PRO A 61 24.60 2.82 -25.10
C PRO A 61 24.99 3.61 -23.85
N GLY A 62 24.39 3.29 -22.71
CA GLY A 62 24.65 3.96 -21.43
C GLY A 62 23.44 4.65 -20.78
N ASP A 63 22.38 4.99 -21.52
CA ASP A 63 21.20 5.69 -20.98
C ASP A 63 20.15 4.71 -20.42
N LYS A 64 20.60 3.73 -19.65
CA LYS A 64 19.69 2.80 -18.97
C LYS A 64 19.32 3.36 -17.61
N VAL A 65 18.09 3.81 -17.45
CA VAL A 65 17.54 4.18 -16.16
C VAL A 65 17.13 2.91 -15.43
N ILE A 66 17.80 2.64 -14.30
CA ILE A 66 17.45 1.51 -13.42
C ILE A 66 16.12 1.81 -12.74
N SER A 67 15.17 0.87 -12.78
CA SER A 67 13.93 0.92 -12.04
C SER A 67 13.92 -0.09 -10.89
N LEU A 68 13.13 0.21 -9.86
CA LEU A 68 12.84 -0.69 -8.75
C LEU A 68 11.48 -1.38 -8.96
N PRO A 69 11.17 -2.43 -8.20
CA PRO A 69 9.80 -2.95 -8.09
C PRO A 69 8.81 -1.81 -7.83
N PHE A 70 7.73 -1.78 -8.61
CA PHE A 70 6.75 -0.70 -8.63
C PHE A 70 5.33 -1.22 -8.49
N THR A 71 4.39 -0.31 -8.22
CA THR A 71 2.95 -0.59 -8.13
C THR A 71 2.19 0.08 -9.27
N LEU A 72 1.01 -0.45 -9.58
CA LEU A 72 0.09 0.03 -10.60
C LEU A 72 -1.08 0.78 -9.94
N PRO A 73 -1.19 2.12 -10.03
CA PRO A 73 -2.33 2.84 -9.48
C PRO A 73 -3.60 2.64 -10.33
N VAL A 74 -4.75 2.40 -9.70
CA VAL A 74 -6.04 2.25 -10.42
C VAL A 74 -6.40 3.51 -11.22
N ARG A 75 -6.00 4.69 -10.75
CA ARG A 75 -6.23 5.96 -11.46
C ARG A 75 -5.50 6.06 -12.79
N ALA A 76 -4.46 5.24 -13.04
CA ALA A 76 -3.83 5.16 -14.36
C ALA A 76 -4.67 4.37 -15.38
N LEU A 77 -5.66 3.59 -14.90
CA LEU A 77 -6.60 2.84 -15.76
C LEU A 77 -7.85 3.66 -16.14
N VAL A 78 -8.04 4.84 -15.56
CA VAL A 78 -9.27 5.62 -15.74
C VAL A 78 -8.98 6.91 -16.51
N PRO A 79 -9.62 7.12 -17.68
CA PRO A 79 -9.44 8.35 -18.46
C PRO A 79 -9.86 9.59 -17.71
N MET A 80 -9.19 10.71 -17.96
CA MET A 80 -9.50 12.00 -17.31
C MET A 80 -10.86 12.56 -17.73
N GLN A 81 -11.27 12.39 -18.98
CA GLN A 81 -12.47 13.06 -19.52
C GLN A 81 -13.62 12.09 -19.84
N THR A 82 -13.34 10.83 -20.17
CA THR A 82 -14.36 9.89 -20.61
C THR A 82 -14.79 8.98 -19.48
N ASP A 83 -16.07 8.95 -19.17
CA ASP A 83 -16.65 8.02 -18.21
C ASP A 83 -17.02 6.68 -18.88
N GLY A 84 -17.08 5.60 -18.05
CA GLY A 84 -17.44 4.27 -18.52
C GLY A 84 -16.37 3.57 -19.36
N LEU A 85 -15.21 4.17 -19.53
CA LEU A 85 -14.07 3.59 -20.24
C LEU A 85 -12.97 3.21 -19.25
N ILE A 86 -12.33 2.07 -19.48
CA ILE A 86 -11.13 1.61 -18.76
C ILE A 86 -9.98 1.51 -19.76
N LEU A 87 -8.88 2.17 -19.46
CA LEU A 87 -7.62 2.02 -20.18
C LEU A 87 -6.95 0.72 -19.71
N SER A 88 -6.52 -0.10 -20.66
CA SER A 88 -5.89 -1.38 -20.35
C SER A 88 -4.63 -1.62 -21.19
N SER A 89 -3.83 -2.62 -20.79
CA SER A 89 -2.60 -2.99 -21.50
C SER A 89 -1.70 -1.76 -21.69
N LYS A 90 -1.16 -1.54 -22.89
CA LYS A 90 -0.21 -0.46 -23.24
C LYS A 90 -0.83 0.94 -23.29
N SER A 91 -2.16 1.08 -23.13
CA SER A 91 -2.85 2.35 -23.25
C SER A 91 -3.09 3.08 -21.92
N ILE A 92 -2.63 2.55 -20.80
CA ILE A 92 -2.78 3.17 -19.48
C ILE A 92 -2.04 4.53 -19.39
N GLY A 93 -2.35 5.29 -18.34
CA GLY A 93 -1.72 6.59 -18.08
C GLY A 93 -0.24 6.47 -17.70
N THR A 94 0.64 6.42 -18.67
CA THR A 94 2.10 6.39 -18.50
C THR A 94 2.77 7.43 -19.40
N THR A 95 3.99 7.85 -19.04
CA THR A 95 4.85 8.58 -19.97
C THR A 95 5.47 7.59 -20.98
N HIS A 96 6.13 8.12 -22.03
CA HIS A 96 6.89 7.31 -22.96
C HIS A 96 7.95 6.45 -22.22
N ILE A 97 8.66 7.05 -21.28
CA ILE A 97 9.72 6.38 -20.52
C ILE A 97 9.16 5.26 -19.66
N THR A 98 8.14 5.54 -18.85
CA THR A 98 7.56 4.54 -17.93
C THR A 98 6.81 3.43 -18.67
N ASN A 99 6.26 3.72 -19.84
CA ASN A 99 5.66 2.68 -20.67
C ASN A 99 6.65 1.54 -21.00
N ALA A 100 7.95 1.82 -21.05
CA ALA A 100 8.96 0.77 -21.24
C ALA A 100 8.87 -0.35 -20.21
N ALA A 101 8.53 -0.03 -18.95
CA ALA A 101 8.33 -1.01 -17.88
C ALA A 101 6.89 -1.57 -17.85
N TYR A 102 5.88 -0.73 -18.08
CA TYR A 102 4.47 -1.12 -17.96
C TYR A 102 3.95 -1.91 -19.16
N ARG A 103 4.65 -1.93 -20.30
CA ARG A 103 4.33 -2.74 -21.48
C ARG A 103 4.89 -4.16 -21.44
N MET A 104 5.56 -4.56 -20.36
CA MET A 104 6.10 -5.91 -20.23
C MET A 104 4.98 -6.91 -19.99
N HIS A 105 5.03 -8.09 -20.62
CA HIS A 105 3.93 -9.05 -20.59
C HIS A 105 3.43 -9.41 -19.20
N PRO A 106 4.27 -9.66 -18.16
CA PRO A 106 3.77 -9.91 -16.82
C PRO A 106 3.02 -8.70 -16.23
N VAL A 107 3.47 -7.48 -16.54
CA VAL A 107 2.83 -6.25 -16.08
C VAL A 107 1.53 -5.99 -16.83
N GLU A 108 1.51 -6.23 -18.15
CA GLU A 108 0.27 -6.17 -18.97
C GLU A 108 -0.78 -7.17 -18.48
N TRP A 109 -0.35 -8.36 -18.02
CA TRP A 109 -1.23 -9.32 -17.38
C TRP A 109 -1.87 -8.74 -16.13
N ALA A 110 -1.07 -8.21 -15.21
CA ALA A 110 -1.58 -7.55 -13.99
C ALA A 110 -2.52 -6.37 -14.32
N ILE A 111 -2.21 -5.57 -15.37
CA ILE A 111 -3.09 -4.49 -15.84
C ILE A 111 -4.42 -5.06 -16.35
N GLY A 112 -4.37 -6.16 -17.12
CA GLY A 112 -5.57 -6.83 -17.64
C GLY A 112 -6.47 -7.36 -16.54
N GLU A 113 -5.91 -8.04 -15.56
CA GLU A 113 -6.64 -8.53 -14.38
C GLU A 113 -7.26 -7.35 -13.61
N ALA A 114 -6.48 -6.31 -13.29
CA ALA A 114 -6.99 -5.12 -12.60
C ALA A 114 -8.14 -4.45 -13.36
N SER A 115 -8.01 -4.35 -14.70
CA SER A 115 -9.06 -3.80 -15.57
C SER A 115 -10.34 -4.64 -15.54
N GLY A 116 -10.20 -5.97 -15.56
CA GLY A 116 -11.32 -6.92 -15.45
C GLY A 116 -12.05 -6.81 -14.11
N TYR A 117 -11.30 -6.78 -12.99
CA TYR A 117 -11.89 -6.60 -11.66
C TYR A 117 -12.56 -5.24 -11.49
N LEU A 118 -11.95 -4.16 -12.00
CA LEU A 118 -12.53 -2.82 -11.98
C LEU A 118 -13.85 -2.78 -12.77
N ALA A 119 -13.89 -3.38 -13.97
CA ALA A 119 -15.11 -3.47 -14.79
C ALA A 119 -16.20 -4.28 -14.08
N ALA A 120 -15.88 -5.46 -13.57
CA ALA A 120 -16.81 -6.32 -12.86
C ALA A 120 -17.40 -5.65 -11.62
N LEU A 121 -16.53 -5.00 -10.81
CA LEU A 121 -16.98 -4.27 -9.63
C LEU A 121 -17.87 -3.08 -10.02
N SER A 122 -17.53 -2.35 -11.09
CA SER A 122 -18.33 -1.21 -11.59
C SER A 122 -19.77 -1.65 -11.92
N ILE A 123 -19.93 -2.78 -12.60
CA ILE A 123 -21.24 -3.34 -12.95
C ILE A 123 -21.97 -3.80 -11.69
N TRP A 124 -21.27 -4.52 -10.81
CA TRP A 124 -21.88 -5.12 -9.63
C TRP A 124 -22.44 -4.07 -8.66
N ILE A 125 -21.70 -3.00 -8.40
CA ILE A 125 -22.13 -1.94 -7.46
C ILE A 125 -22.82 -0.75 -8.17
N LYS A 126 -22.99 -0.81 -9.50
CA LYS A 126 -23.53 0.26 -10.33
C LYS A 126 -22.83 1.62 -10.14
N ALA A 127 -21.49 1.58 -10.07
CA ALA A 127 -20.63 2.75 -9.96
C ALA A 127 -19.70 2.84 -11.17
N THR A 128 -19.35 4.05 -11.62
CA THR A 128 -18.41 4.19 -12.72
C THR A 128 -16.98 3.81 -12.29
N PRO A 129 -16.10 3.38 -13.22
CA PRO A 129 -14.69 3.16 -12.91
C PRO A 129 -14.04 4.37 -12.25
N ARG A 130 -14.43 5.58 -12.65
CA ARG A 130 -13.98 6.85 -12.05
C ARG A 130 -14.40 6.96 -10.59
N ALA A 131 -15.66 6.68 -10.28
CA ALA A 131 -16.16 6.73 -8.90
C ALA A 131 -15.41 5.75 -7.99
N ILE A 132 -15.09 4.56 -8.51
CA ILE A 132 -14.28 3.57 -7.77
C ILE A 132 -12.85 4.08 -7.56
N ALA A 133 -12.20 4.58 -8.60
CA ALA A 133 -10.80 5.03 -8.55
C ALA A 133 -10.58 6.30 -7.71
N THR A 134 -11.62 7.13 -7.52
CA THR A 134 -11.56 8.37 -6.73
C THR A 134 -12.10 8.24 -5.31
N SER A 135 -12.78 7.12 -4.99
CA SER A 135 -13.24 6.83 -3.64
C SER A 135 -12.28 5.87 -2.94
N GLU A 136 -11.72 6.29 -1.81
CA GLU A 136 -10.84 5.43 -1.04
C GLU A 136 -11.54 4.14 -0.60
N ALA A 137 -12.76 4.23 -0.09
CA ALA A 137 -13.54 3.07 0.36
C ALA A 137 -13.80 2.07 -0.78
N LEU A 138 -14.17 2.55 -1.97
CA LEU A 138 -14.40 1.69 -3.13
C LEU A 138 -13.08 1.12 -3.69
N THR A 139 -12.00 1.90 -3.66
CA THR A 139 -10.65 1.40 -4.00
C THR A 139 -10.23 0.28 -3.03
N ARG A 140 -10.46 0.43 -1.71
CA ARG A 140 -10.18 -0.65 -0.74
C ARG A 140 -11.03 -1.90 -1.01
N LYS A 141 -12.30 -1.72 -1.39
CA LYS A 141 -13.18 -2.84 -1.79
C LYS A 141 -12.63 -3.57 -3.02
N LEU A 142 -12.17 -2.82 -4.04
CA LEU A 142 -11.51 -3.40 -5.23
C LEU A 142 -10.24 -4.16 -4.84
N GLN A 143 -9.37 -3.56 -4.05
CA GLN A 143 -8.14 -4.18 -3.57
C GLN A 143 -8.40 -5.48 -2.79
N GLY A 144 -9.36 -5.46 -1.85
CA GLY A 144 -9.77 -6.66 -1.11
C GLY A 144 -10.34 -7.76 -2.01
N LEU A 145 -11.13 -7.41 -3.04
CA LEU A 145 -11.65 -8.38 -4.00
C LEU A 145 -10.51 -9.04 -4.81
N MET A 146 -9.53 -8.26 -5.28
CA MET A 146 -8.38 -8.75 -6.04
C MET A 146 -7.48 -9.64 -5.19
N THR A 147 -7.10 -9.17 -4.00
CA THR A 147 -6.16 -9.88 -3.13
C THR A 147 -6.74 -11.16 -2.54
N ARG A 148 -8.05 -11.21 -2.29
CA ARG A 148 -8.76 -12.45 -1.91
C ARG A 148 -8.65 -13.54 -2.98
N ASN A 149 -8.50 -13.16 -4.24
CA ASN A 149 -8.27 -14.06 -5.36
C ASN A 149 -6.77 -14.24 -5.69
N GLY A 150 -5.88 -13.90 -4.75
CA GLY A 150 -4.45 -14.15 -4.86
C GLY A 150 -3.66 -13.13 -5.66
N MET A 151 -4.27 -12.03 -6.11
CA MET A 151 -3.58 -11.00 -6.88
C MET A 151 -2.76 -10.08 -5.98
N PRO A 152 -1.43 -9.97 -6.17
CA PRO A 152 -0.61 -9.06 -5.37
C PRO A 152 -0.81 -7.61 -5.83
N ILE A 153 -0.97 -6.71 -4.87
CA ILE A 153 -1.04 -5.26 -5.09
C ILE A 153 0.11 -4.51 -4.40
N PHE A 154 0.89 -5.24 -3.61
CA PHE A 154 2.11 -4.76 -2.97
C PHE A 154 3.17 -5.87 -3.02
N TRP A 155 4.43 -5.52 -3.31
CA TRP A 155 5.48 -6.53 -3.50
C TRP A 155 6.09 -6.99 -2.19
N PHE A 156 5.94 -8.26 -1.87
CA PHE A 156 6.64 -8.94 -0.79
C PHE A 156 7.15 -10.30 -1.27
N ASP A 157 8.42 -10.61 -1.00
CA ASP A 157 9.03 -11.87 -1.41
C ASP A 157 8.70 -13.02 -0.44
N ASP A 158 8.30 -12.68 0.80
CA ASP A 158 8.03 -13.63 1.89
C ASP A 158 6.52 -13.79 2.20
N VAL A 159 5.63 -13.26 1.36
CA VAL A 159 4.18 -13.39 1.52
C VAL A 159 3.58 -14.08 0.31
N SER A 160 3.43 -15.39 0.41
CA SER A 160 2.78 -16.21 -0.63
C SER A 160 1.30 -15.87 -0.74
N HIS A 161 0.74 -15.97 -1.97
CA HIS A 161 -0.70 -15.85 -2.22
C HIS A 161 -1.55 -16.92 -1.48
N ASN A 162 -0.93 -18.03 -1.04
CA ASN A 162 -1.56 -19.05 -0.22
C ASN A 162 -1.54 -18.72 1.29
N ASN A 163 -0.90 -17.62 1.70
CA ASN A 163 -0.92 -17.19 3.09
C ASN A 163 -2.36 -16.82 3.49
N PRO A 164 -2.91 -17.35 4.59
CA PRO A 164 -4.29 -17.06 5.00
C PRO A 164 -4.55 -15.58 5.29
N ASP A 165 -3.50 -14.81 5.56
CA ASP A 165 -3.56 -13.37 5.81
C ASP A 165 -3.15 -12.53 4.58
N PHE A 166 -2.99 -13.15 3.40
CA PHE A 166 -2.54 -12.46 2.20
C PHE A 166 -3.38 -11.22 1.89
N GLU A 167 -4.73 -11.35 1.89
CA GLU A 167 -5.64 -10.21 1.66
C GLU A 167 -5.37 -9.07 2.64
N ALA A 168 -5.30 -9.36 3.93
CA ALA A 168 -5.08 -8.36 4.96
C ALA A 168 -3.71 -7.68 4.85
N ILE A 169 -2.65 -8.46 4.66
CA ILE A 169 -1.28 -7.95 4.52
C ILE A 169 -1.18 -7.02 3.31
N GLN A 170 -1.67 -7.44 2.16
CA GLN A 170 -1.62 -6.68 0.91
C GLN A 170 -2.37 -5.34 1.01
N VAL A 171 -3.60 -5.37 1.52
CA VAL A 171 -4.42 -4.16 1.64
C VAL A 171 -3.85 -3.20 2.70
N MET A 172 -3.40 -3.72 3.86
CA MET A 172 -2.82 -2.89 4.91
C MET A 172 -1.50 -2.25 4.47
N ALA A 173 -0.68 -2.96 3.69
CA ALA A 173 0.55 -2.42 3.12
C ALA A 173 0.26 -1.34 2.07
N ALA A 174 -0.66 -1.58 1.13
CA ALA A 174 -1.07 -0.60 0.13
C ALA A 174 -1.69 0.65 0.79
N ALA A 175 -2.49 0.47 1.85
CA ALA A 175 -3.04 1.56 2.65
C ALA A 175 -1.98 2.32 3.47
N ARG A 176 -0.74 1.81 3.54
CA ARG A 176 0.35 2.33 4.37
C ARG A 176 0.07 2.29 5.88
N ILE A 177 -0.88 1.44 6.31
CA ILE A 177 -1.24 1.26 7.73
C ILE A 177 -0.25 0.34 8.42
N VAL A 178 -0.03 -0.88 7.88
CA VAL A 178 1.02 -1.79 8.35
C VAL A 178 2.09 -1.89 7.27
N ARG A 179 3.25 -1.31 7.51
CA ARG A 179 4.36 -1.26 6.54
C ARG A 179 5.33 -2.42 6.72
N SER A 180 6.23 -2.61 5.75
CA SER A 180 7.46 -3.38 5.93
C SER A 180 8.22 -2.89 7.16
N GLU A 181 8.91 -3.77 7.82
CA GLU A 181 9.80 -3.41 8.94
C GLU A 181 11.01 -2.61 8.42
N SER A 182 11.52 -3.00 7.26
CA SER A 182 12.58 -2.29 6.55
C SER A 182 12.08 -1.76 5.21
N HIS A 183 12.66 -0.66 4.74
CA HIS A 183 12.49 -0.13 3.39
C HIS A 183 13.60 -0.59 2.43
N THR A 184 14.67 -1.24 2.96
CA THR A 184 15.83 -1.68 2.19
C THR A 184 15.69 -3.09 1.63
N ASP A 185 14.64 -3.82 2.01
CA ASP A 185 14.34 -5.16 1.51
C ASP A 185 12.86 -5.30 1.09
N LEU A 186 12.51 -6.44 0.52
CA LEU A 186 11.16 -6.74 0.03
C LEU A 186 10.37 -7.65 1.00
N HIS A 187 10.83 -7.80 2.24
CA HIS A 187 10.18 -8.68 3.21
C HIS A 187 9.15 -7.94 4.07
N PHE A 188 8.06 -8.63 4.35
CA PHE A 188 7.05 -8.21 5.31
C PHE A 188 7.31 -8.77 6.71
N ARG A 189 7.88 -9.96 6.79
CA ARG A 189 8.09 -10.75 8.02
C ARG A 189 6.78 -11.02 8.76
N PRO A 190 5.89 -11.87 8.19
CA PRO A 190 4.54 -12.08 8.74
C PRO A 190 4.52 -12.51 10.20
N ASP A 191 5.48 -13.34 10.60
CA ASP A 191 5.61 -13.89 11.95
C ASP A 191 6.48 -13.03 12.89
N GLY A 192 6.99 -11.91 12.39
CA GLY A 192 7.75 -10.95 13.20
C GLY A 192 6.87 -10.31 14.28
N VAL A 193 7.39 -10.27 15.51
CA VAL A 193 6.70 -9.65 16.64
C VAL A 193 6.71 -8.13 16.51
N VAL A 194 5.61 -7.49 16.85
CA VAL A 194 5.48 -6.03 16.80
C VAL A 194 5.60 -5.39 18.18
N ASN A 195 6.08 -4.16 18.20
CA ASN A 195 6.19 -3.37 19.42
C ASN A 195 5.05 -2.32 19.54
N ARG A 196 4.97 -1.72 20.71
CA ARG A 196 3.93 -0.75 21.06
C ARG A 196 3.92 0.49 20.14
N ALA A 197 5.09 1.01 19.74
CA ALA A 197 5.18 2.17 18.86
C ALA A 197 4.67 1.86 17.44
N VAL A 198 4.96 0.67 16.91
CA VAL A 198 4.46 0.21 15.61
C VAL A 198 2.95 0.08 15.62
N VAL A 199 2.38 -0.51 16.67
CA VAL A 199 0.92 -0.66 16.82
C VAL A 199 0.23 0.70 16.95
N ALA A 200 0.76 1.60 17.78
CA ALA A 200 0.25 2.97 17.90
C ALA A 200 0.24 3.67 16.54
N THR A 201 1.33 3.57 15.77
CA THR A 201 1.43 4.18 14.45
C THR A 201 0.40 3.59 13.47
N ALA A 202 0.17 2.30 13.50
CA ALA A 202 -0.82 1.65 12.66
C ALA A 202 -2.26 2.09 13.02
N ILE A 203 -2.57 2.20 14.32
CA ILE A 203 -3.89 2.68 14.80
C ILE A 203 -4.12 4.15 14.40
N LEU A 204 -3.15 5.03 14.59
CA LEU A 204 -3.28 6.44 14.20
C LEU A 204 -3.64 6.57 12.71
N LYS A 205 -2.91 5.82 11.84
CA LYS A 205 -3.16 5.83 10.40
C LYS A 205 -4.51 5.25 10.02
N LEU A 206 -4.93 4.18 10.71
CA LEU A 206 -6.24 3.57 10.50
C LEU A 206 -7.37 4.56 10.81
N LEU A 207 -7.23 5.33 11.90
CA LEU A 207 -8.17 6.35 12.34
C LEU A 207 -8.04 7.66 11.55
N LYS A 208 -7.04 7.78 10.67
CA LYS A 208 -6.73 9.00 9.90
C LYS A 208 -6.53 10.23 10.77
N LEU A 209 -5.92 10.03 11.93
CA LEU A 209 -5.57 11.11 12.83
C LEU A 209 -4.22 11.71 12.47
N ASP A 210 -4.08 13.01 12.67
CA ASP A 210 -2.81 13.69 12.53
C ASP A 210 -1.97 13.55 13.79
N PRO A 211 -0.63 13.36 13.67
CA PRO A 211 0.26 13.40 14.80
C PRO A 211 0.31 14.81 15.41
N VAL A 212 0.53 14.89 16.72
CA VAL A 212 0.66 16.17 17.45
C VAL A 212 2.04 16.30 18.09
N ASN A 213 2.58 17.50 18.13
CA ASN A 213 3.86 17.79 18.76
C ASN A 213 3.64 18.80 19.89
N PRO A 214 3.30 18.34 21.13
CA PRO A 214 3.14 19.22 22.27
C PRO A 214 4.49 19.88 22.66
N ALA A 215 4.43 21.03 23.31
CA ALA A 215 5.61 21.77 23.76
C ALA A 215 6.46 20.98 24.79
N SER A 216 5.85 20.05 25.50
CA SER A 216 6.53 19.12 26.43
C SER A 216 5.99 17.71 26.23
N ALA A 217 6.87 16.73 26.18
CA ALA A 217 6.49 15.33 26.08
C ALA A 217 5.69 14.89 27.32
N THR A 218 4.58 14.19 27.09
CA THR A 218 3.74 13.64 28.18
C THR A 218 4.39 12.39 28.80
N LEU A 219 5.19 11.66 27.99
CA LEU A 219 5.81 10.39 28.35
C LEU A 219 7.33 10.50 28.33
N LYS A 220 7.99 10.15 29.43
CA LYS A 220 9.42 10.39 29.67
C LYS A 220 10.36 9.68 28.70
N ASP A 221 9.96 8.51 28.20
CA ASP A 221 10.72 7.66 27.28
C ASP A 221 10.32 7.83 25.80
N VAL A 222 9.54 8.88 25.51
CA VAL A 222 9.13 9.25 24.15
C VAL A 222 9.53 10.70 23.89
N PRO A 223 10.84 11.00 23.76
CA PRO A 223 11.31 12.36 23.54
C PRO A 223 10.84 12.90 22.17
N SER A 224 10.90 14.22 21.99
CA SER A 224 10.36 14.90 20.80
C SER A 224 11.02 14.49 19.48
N ASP A 225 12.24 13.98 19.50
CA ASP A 225 12.97 13.43 18.35
C ASP A 225 12.69 11.94 18.08
N PHE A 226 11.94 11.28 18.96
CA PHE A 226 11.52 9.89 18.71
C PHE A 226 10.57 9.82 17.53
N TRP A 227 10.82 8.90 16.59
CA TRP A 227 10.09 8.80 15.32
C TRP A 227 8.56 8.66 15.44
N ALA A 228 8.05 8.10 16.55
CA ALA A 228 6.63 7.93 16.82
C ALA A 228 6.09 8.92 17.87
N HIS A 229 6.87 9.92 18.29
CA HIS A 229 6.49 10.87 19.33
C HIS A 229 5.10 11.47 19.08
N GLY A 230 4.92 12.17 17.98
CA GLY A 230 3.66 12.84 17.67
C GLY A 230 2.46 11.88 17.54
N THR A 231 2.72 10.65 17.12
CA THR A 231 1.70 9.58 17.05
C THR A 231 1.23 9.16 18.44
N ILE A 232 2.18 8.89 19.33
CA ILE A 232 1.89 8.43 20.70
C ILE A 232 1.18 9.52 21.47
N GLU A 233 1.64 10.77 21.36
CA GLU A 233 1.02 11.94 21.98
C GLU A 233 -0.42 12.16 21.50
N ALA A 234 -0.69 12.04 20.19
CA ALA A 234 -2.04 12.16 19.63
C ALA A 234 -3.00 11.11 20.18
N LEU A 235 -2.55 9.85 20.25
CA LEU A 235 -3.37 8.75 20.77
C LEU A 235 -3.54 8.81 22.30
N ALA A 236 -2.53 9.30 23.02
CA ALA A 236 -2.60 9.52 24.46
C ALA A 236 -3.61 10.63 24.81
N ALA A 237 -3.61 11.73 24.05
CA ALA A 237 -4.59 12.81 24.19
C ALA A 237 -6.04 12.33 23.99
N GLN A 238 -6.25 11.33 23.14
CA GLN A 238 -7.55 10.69 22.91
C GLN A 238 -7.83 9.51 23.84
N GLN A 239 -6.95 9.24 24.82
CA GLN A 239 -7.05 8.14 25.77
C GLN A 239 -7.11 6.74 25.11
N ILE A 240 -6.69 6.61 23.85
CA ILE A 240 -6.61 5.33 23.14
C ILE A 240 -5.42 4.51 23.64
N VAL A 241 -4.27 5.16 23.84
CA VAL A 241 -3.09 4.54 24.47
C VAL A 241 -2.85 5.11 25.86
N ALA A 242 -2.19 4.33 26.71
CA ALA A 242 -1.75 4.74 28.03
C ALA A 242 -0.31 4.27 28.27
N GLY A 243 0.36 4.91 29.22
CA GLY A 243 1.66 4.47 29.73
C GLY A 243 1.58 3.13 30.45
N VAL A 244 2.76 2.54 30.72
CA VAL A 244 2.91 1.29 31.49
C VAL A 244 3.13 1.55 32.99
N GLY A 245 3.13 2.78 33.41
CA GLY A 245 3.42 3.27 34.78
C GLY A 245 4.61 4.23 34.77
N ASP A 246 4.82 4.95 35.86
CA ASP A 246 5.93 5.86 36.10
C ASP A 246 6.16 6.95 35.03
N GLY A 247 5.14 7.25 34.22
CA GLY A 247 5.23 8.17 33.09
C GLY A 247 5.96 7.60 31.87
N LEU A 248 6.03 6.27 31.75
CA LEU A 248 6.68 5.57 30.62
C LEU A 248 5.65 4.99 29.67
N PHE A 249 5.96 4.99 28.37
CA PHE A 249 5.17 4.31 27.31
C PHE A 249 5.72 2.94 26.95
N ALA A 250 7.01 2.74 27.10
CA ALA A 250 7.77 1.57 26.66
C ALA A 250 7.62 1.28 25.13
N PRO A 251 8.02 2.21 24.25
CA PRO A 251 7.72 2.14 22.80
C PRO A 251 8.29 0.91 22.11
N SER A 252 9.44 0.42 22.55
CA SER A 252 10.13 -0.77 21.99
C SER A 252 9.65 -2.09 22.59
N GLN A 253 8.82 -2.08 23.61
CA GLN A 253 8.30 -3.30 24.24
C GLN A 253 7.37 -4.02 23.27
N ALA A 254 7.54 -5.34 23.15
CA ALA A 254 6.61 -6.19 22.43
C ALA A 254 5.20 -6.11 23.04
N ILE A 255 4.19 -6.19 22.20
CA ILE A 255 2.79 -6.10 22.64
C ILE A 255 2.09 -7.45 22.44
N THR A 256 1.12 -7.78 23.30
CA THR A 256 0.33 -9.00 23.17
C THR A 256 -0.97 -8.74 22.41
N CYS A 257 -1.61 -9.82 21.93
CA CYS A 257 -2.91 -9.74 21.29
C CYS A 257 -3.98 -9.18 22.24
N LYS A 258 -3.91 -9.53 23.51
CA LYS A 258 -4.78 -8.98 24.56
C LYS A 258 -4.61 -7.46 24.73
N HIS A 259 -3.37 -6.94 24.68
CA HIS A 259 -3.16 -5.49 24.71
C HIS A 259 -3.72 -4.81 23.46
N LEU A 260 -3.54 -5.40 22.27
CA LEU A 260 -4.16 -4.88 21.05
C LEU A 260 -5.69 -4.80 21.20
N SER A 261 -6.32 -5.81 21.81
CA SER A 261 -7.78 -5.82 21.95
C SER A 261 -8.29 -4.63 22.77
N PHE A 262 -7.61 -4.23 23.84
CA PHE A 262 -7.97 -3.03 24.61
C PHE A 262 -7.82 -1.75 23.78
N LEU A 263 -6.79 -1.67 22.93
CA LEU A 263 -6.60 -0.51 22.06
C LEU A 263 -7.71 -0.41 21.00
N ILE A 264 -8.08 -1.52 20.38
CA ILE A 264 -9.16 -1.57 19.36
C ILE A 264 -10.52 -1.31 20.00
N GLN A 265 -10.77 -1.79 21.21
CA GLN A 265 -12.01 -1.51 21.92
C GLN A 265 -12.22 0.00 22.17
N LYS A 266 -11.12 0.74 22.39
CA LYS A 266 -11.18 2.21 22.54
C LYS A 266 -11.23 2.93 21.19
N ALA A 267 -10.43 2.46 20.22
CA ALA A 267 -10.24 3.12 18.93
C ALA A 267 -11.43 2.91 17.97
N ALA A 268 -12.04 1.72 17.98
CA ALA A 268 -13.09 1.32 17.06
C ALA A 268 -14.04 0.29 17.70
N PRO A 269 -14.80 0.66 18.75
CA PRO A 269 -15.64 -0.26 19.50
C PRO A 269 -16.70 -0.97 18.65
N GLN A 270 -17.21 -0.31 17.62
CA GLN A 270 -18.20 -0.85 16.68
C GLN A 270 -17.67 -2.00 15.82
N ALA A 271 -16.36 -2.05 15.58
CA ALA A 271 -15.71 -3.10 14.78
C ALA A 271 -15.06 -4.21 15.63
N TYR A 272 -15.07 -4.07 16.97
CA TYR A 272 -14.29 -4.91 17.89
C TYR A 272 -14.54 -6.41 17.71
N GLU A 273 -15.78 -6.86 17.74
CA GLU A 273 -16.12 -8.28 17.61
C GLU A 273 -15.67 -8.85 16.26
N LYS A 274 -15.85 -8.10 15.18
CA LYS A 274 -15.41 -8.50 13.84
C LYS A 274 -13.89 -8.53 13.73
N ALA A 275 -13.19 -7.59 14.38
CA ALA A 275 -11.74 -7.49 14.37
C ALA A 275 -11.08 -8.74 14.96
N PHE A 276 -11.66 -9.32 16.01
CA PHE A 276 -11.10 -10.45 16.72
C PHE A 276 -11.79 -11.80 16.43
N ALA A 277 -12.72 -11.86 15.48
CA ALA A 277 -13.44 -13.09 15.15
C ALA A 277 -12.54 -14.29 14.77
N ALA A 278 -11.35 -14.03 14.22
CA ALA A 278 -10.37 -15.04 13.80
C ALA A 278 -9.00 -14.91 14.49
N THR A 279 -8.93 -14.13 15.58
CA THR A 279 -7.66 -13.88 16.30
C THR A 279 -7.90 -14.06 17.80
N PRO A 280 -7.25 -15.04 18.45
CA PRO A 280 -7.39 -15.26 19.89
C PRO A 280 -6.96 -14.04 20.70
N ILE A 281 -7.72 -13.72 21.76
CA ILE A 281 -7.40 -12.63 22.68
C ILE A 281 -6.75 -13.27 23.93
N ASP A 282 -5.45 -13.44 23.88
CA ASP A 282 -4.66 -13.96 24.98
C ASP A 282 -3.31 -13.22 25.11
N ASP A 283 -2.42 -13.71 25.95
CA ASP A 283 -1.15 -13.05 26.25
C ASP A 283 0.00 -13.45 25.30
N HIS A 284 -0.27 -14.11 24.15
CA HIS A 284 0.76 -14.34 23.15
C HIS A 284 1.24 -13.04 22.50
N LEU A 285 2.50 -13.00 22.07
CA LEU A 285 3.09 -11.84 21.42
C LEU A 285 2.47 -11.65 20.03
N LEU A 286 1.99 -10.44 19.78
CA LEU A 286 1.32 -10.07 18.54
C LEU A 286 2.30 -10.08 17.36
N THR A 287 1.95 -10.79 16.31
CA THR A 287 2.71 -10.83 15.06
C THR A 287 2.23 -9.78 14.06
N ARG A 288 3.05 -9.48 13.05
CA ARG A 288 2.73 -8.50 12.00
C ARG A 288 1.53 -8.93 11.15
N ARG A 289 1.38 -10.24 10.86
CA ARG A 289 0.20 -10.75 10.13
C ARG A 289 -1.08 -10.63 10.95
N GLU A 290 -1.03 -10.91 12.26
CA GLU A 290 -2.20 -10.76 13.14
C GLU A 290 -2.60 -9.30 13.29
N LEU A 291 -1.63 -8.39 13.45
CA LEU A 291 -1.90 -6.96 13.41
C LEU A 291 -2.60 -6.55 12.11
N SER A 292 -2.10 -7.04 10.95
CA SER A 292 -2.74 -6.76 9.66
C SER A 292 -4.15 -7.31 9.59
N ARG A 293 -4.37 -8.55 10.05
CA ARG A 293 -5.68 -9.21 10.10
C ARG A 293 -6.69 -8.41 10.90
N VAL A 294 -6.33 -8.05 12.15
CA VAL A 294 -7.20 -7.31 13.06
C VAL A 294 -7.54 -5.93 12.47
N LEU A 295 -6.52 -5.15 12.05
CA LEU A 295 -6.75 -3.80 11.52
C LEU A 295 -7.49 -3.81 10.18
N TYR A 296 -7.33 -4.84 9.37
CA TYR A 296 -8.09 -5.00 8.14
C TYR A 296 -9.59 -5.23 8.42
N GLN A 297 -9.92 -6.01 9.44
CA GLN A 297 -11.32 -6.16 9.84
C GLN A 297 -11.91 -4.85 10.38
N VAL A 298 -11.12 -4.08 11.15
CA VAL A 298 -11.55 -2.73 11.56
C VAL A 298 -11.79 -1.84 10.34
N LEU A 299 -10.90 -1.84 9.34
CA LEU A 299 -11.07 -1.04 8.12
C LEU A 299 -12.33 -1.42 7.33
N LYS A 300 -12.76 -2.68 7.39
CA LYS A 300 -13.95 -3.16 6.66
C LYS A 300 -15.26 -2.87 7.39
N HIS A 301 -15.24 -2.72 8.69
CA HIS A 301 -16.45 -2.71 9.53
C HIS A 301 -16.55 -1.47 10.44
N GLY A 302 -15.53 -0.63 10.48
CA GLY A 302 -15.51 0.67 11.15
C GLY A 302 -15.83 1.79 10.18
#